data_a8c89a616c2faf24b265a0414c3f6535
#
_entry.id   a8c89a616c2faf24b265a0414c3f6535
#
_cell.length_a   1.000
_cell.length_b   1.000
_cell.length_c   1.000
_cell.angle_alpha   90.00
_cell.angle_beta   90.00
_cell.angle_gamma   90.00
#
_symmetry.space_group_name_H-M   'P 1'
#
loop_
_entity.id
_entity.type
_entity.pdbx_description
1 polymer ?
#
loop_
_entity_poly.entity_id
_entity_poly.type
_entity_poly.pdbx_seq_one_letter_code
_entity_poly.pdbx_strand_id
1 'polypeptide(L)'
;MEGAAKNLQTEVPENDFDKYLAETKANWNRQLGKIEIKGDNENDKVNFYTALYHSMIAPTIYSDVDGAYYGPDKKVHQANGWVNYSTFSLWDTYRAAHPLFTYTEPERVNDMVKSFIAFYEQNGRLPVWNFYGSETDMMIGYHAVPVIVDAYLKGIGDFDAKKALDACIATANLDNYRGIGLYKELGYIPYNVTDHYNAENWSLSKTLEYAFDDYCIAEMAKKMGKQDIADEFYKRSQNYKNVYNPATSFMQPRDDKGIF
;
A
#
# COMPACT_ATOMS: atom_id res chain seq x y z
N MET A 1 -20.06 14.85 15.97
CA MET A 1 -21.43 14.31 16.21
C MET A 1 -22.34 14.50 14.99
N GLU A 2 -22.27 15.61 14.27
CA GLU A 2 -23.10 15.82 13.06
C GLU A 2 -22.82 14.81 11.95
N GLY A 3 -21.55 14.54 11.63
CA GLY A 3 -21.18 13.54 10.62
C GLY A 3 -21.69 12.14 10.96
N ALA A 4 -21.50 11.68 12.20
CA ALA A 4 -22.00 10.39 12.63
C ALA A 4 -23.54 10.27 12.56
N ALA A 5 -24.26 11.33 12.89
CA ALA A 5 -25.71 11.37 12.76
C ALA A 5 -26.15 11.32 11.29
N LYS A 6 -25.44 12.04 10.42
CA LYS A 6 -25.69 12.02 8.97
C LYS A 6 -25.40 10.63 8.35
N ASN A 7 -24.28 10.01 8.75
CA ASN A 7 -23.97 8.63 8.32
C ASN A 7 -25.08 7.66 8.72
N LEU A 8 -25.49 7.70 10.00
CA LEU A 8 -26.57 6.84 10.51
C LEU A 8 -27.88 7.05 9.74
N GLN A 9 -28.30 8.30 9.54
CA GLN A 9 -29.52 8.62 8.81
C GLN A 9 -29.49 8.19 7.35
N THR A 10 -28.31 8.18 6.73
CA THR A 10 -28.13 7.79 5.33
C THR A 10 -28.05 6.27 5.18
N GLU A 11 -27.30 5.61 6.05
CA GLU A 11 -27.02 4.18 5.94
C GLU A 11 -28.10 3.31 6.63
N VAL A 12 -28.74 3.84 7.68
CA VAL A 12 -29.76 3.14 8.46
C VAL A 12 -30.99 4.04 8.67
N PRO A 13 -31.68 4.46 7.58
CA PRO A 13 -32.83 5.37 7.68
C PRO A 13 -34.05 4.78 8.36
N GLU A 14 -34.14 3.47 8.42
CA GLU A 14 -35.27 2.73 8.99
C GLU A 14 -34.81 1.89 10.18
N ASN A 15 -35.71 1.65 11.14
CA ASN A 15 -35.43 0.77 12.28
C ASN A 15 -35.93 -0.65 11.97
N ASP A 16 -35.32 -1.31 10.98
CA ASP A 16 -35.67 -2.67 10.53
C ASP A 16 -34.42 -3.57 10.47
N PHE A 17 -34.20 -4.32 11.54
CA PHE A 17 -33.03 -5.21 11.65
C PHE A 17 -33.02 -6.31 10.57
N ASP A 18 -34.17 -6.92 10.27
CA ASP A 18 -34.24 -8.04 9.33
C ASP A 18 -33.97 -7.57 7.89
N LYS A 19 -34.38 -6.35 7.54
CA LYS A 19 -34.05 -5.72 6.29
C LYS A 19 -32.52 -5.60 6.13
N TYR A 20 -31.82 -5.00 7.09
CA TYR A 20 -30.35 -4.79 7.02
C TYR A 20 -29.60 -6.12 7.08
N LEU A 21 -30.08 -7.11 7.82
CA LEU A 21 -29.52 -8.45 7.81
C LEU A 21 -29.59 -9.08 6.42
N ALA A 22 -30.74 -8.97 5.75
CA ALA A 22 -30.94 -9.48 4.39
C ALA A 22 -30.05 -8.76 3.38
N GLU A 23 -29.97 -7.43 3.44
CA GLU A 23 -29.13 -6.61 2.57
C GLU A 23 -27.63 -6.92 2.76
N THR A 24 -27.17 -7.06 4.00
CA THR A 24 -25.78 -7.42 4.33
C THR A 24 -25.42 -8.80 3.77
N LYS A 25 -26.28 -9.80 3.95
CA LYS A 25 -26.09 -11.13 3.37
C LYS A 25 -26.03 -11.08 1.83
N ALA A 26 -26.91 -10.32 1.21
CA ALA A 26 -26.95 -10.17 -0.24
C ALA A 26 -25.65 -9.47 -0.75
N ASN A 27 -25.16 -8.45 -0.04
CA ASN A 27 -23.94 -7.76 -0.35
C ASN A 27 -22.71 -8.69 -0.28
N TRP A 28 -22.58 -9.46 0.81
CA TRP A 28 -21.49 -10.43 0.94
C TRP A 28 -21.57 -11.54 -0.10
N ASN A 29 -22.75 -12.08 -0.37
CA ASN A 29 -22.92 -13.09 -1.42
C ASN A 29 -22.52 -12.55 -2.80
N ARG A 30 -22.82 -11.29 -3.11
CA ARG A 30 -22.42 -10.67 -4.36
C ARG A 30 -20.89 -10.50 -4.45
N GLN A 31 -20.25 -10.09 -3.35
CA GLN A 31 -18.80 -9.90 -3.34
C GLN A 31 -18.04 -11.23 -3.43
N LEU A 32 -18.43 -12.21 -2.61
CA LEU A 32 -17.81 -13.53 -2.62
C LEU A 32 -18.09 -14.31 -3.90
N GLY A 33 -19.24 -14.08 -4.52
CA GLY A 33 -19.63 -14.68 -5.80
C GLY A 33 -18.90 -14.16 -7.04
N LYS A 34 -17.99 -13.18 -6.90
CA LYS A 34 -17.12 -12.74 -8.00
C LYS A 34 -16.14 -13.82 -8.45
N ILE A 35 -15.81 -14.76 -7.57
CA ILE A 35 -15.00 -15.92 -7.89
C ILE A 35 -15.82 -17.18 -7.55
N GLU A 36 -16.14 -17.96 -8.59
CA GLU A 36 -16.81 -19.24 -8.41
C GLU A 36 -15.81 -20.38 -8.52
N ILE A 37 -15.75 -21.22 -7.49
CA ILE A 37 -14.93 -22.43 -7.51
C ILE A 37 -15.79 -23.69 -7.62
N LYS A 38 -15.26 -24.70 -8.29
CA LYS A 38 -15.87 -26.04 -8.42
C LYS A 38 -14.94 -27.08 -7.83
N GLY A 39 -15.51 -28.03 -7.14
CA GLY A 39 -14.79 -29.14 -6.53
C GLY A 39 -15.73 -29.99 -5.69
N ASP A 40 -15.30 -31.22 -5.39
CA ASP A 40 -16.12 -32.19 -4.65
C ASP A 40 -15.90 -32.11 -3.14
N ASN A 41 -14.87 -31.40 -2.68
CA ASN A 41 -14.55 -31.25 -1.28
C ASN A 41 -15.18 -29.95 -0.71
N GLU A 42 -16.18 -30.09 0.11
CA GLU A 42 -16.86 -28.94 0.74
C GLU A 42 -15.94 -28.16 1.70
N ASN A 43 -15.01 -28.82 2.39
CA ASN A 43 -14.06 -28.12 3.28
C ASN A 43 -13.14 -27.18 2.48
N ASP A 44 -12.73 -27.55 1.27
CA ASP A 44 -11.91 -26.66 0.43
C ASP A 44 -12.70 -25.44 0.00
N LYS A 45 -14.00 -25.57 -0.29
CA LYS A 45 -14.87 -24.44 -0.60
C LYS A 45 -15.04 -23.52 0.62
N VAL A 46 -15.25 -24.08 1.80
CA VAL A 46 -15.34 -23.30 3.05
C VAL A 46 -14.04 -22.54 3.29
N ASN A 47 -12.89 -23.20 3.16
CA ASN A 47 -11.58 -22.57 3.34
C ASN A 47 -11.36 -21.43 2.33
N PHE A 48 -11.69 -21.66 1.06
CA PHE A 48 -11.53 -20.67 0.00
C PHE A 48 -12.38 -19.42 0.27
N TYR A 49 -13.68 -19.59 0.50
CA TYR A 49 -14.57 -18.43 0.72
C TYR A 49 -14.31 -17.72 2.06
N THR A 50 -13.85 -18.46 3.07
CA THR A 50 -13.40 -17.86 4.34
C THR A 50 -12.15 -16.99 4.11
N ALA A 51 -11.18 -17.48 3.35
CA ALA A 51 -9.98 -16.71 3.01
C ALA A 51 -10.32 -15.49 2.16
N LEU A 52 -11.20 -15.65 1.16
CA LEU A 52 -11.67 -14.53 0.33
C LEU A 52 -12.41 -13.48 1.18
N TYR A 53 -13.27 -13.89 2.10
CA TYR A 53 -13.93 -12.99 3.06
C TYR A 53 -12.89 -12.22 3.91
N HIS A 54 -11.89 -12.92 4.48
CA HIS A 54 -10.86 -12.29 5.29
C HIS A 54 -10.03 -11.27 4.48
N SER A 55 -9.77 -11.50 3.19
CA SER A 55 -9.05 -10.55 2.35
C SER A 55 -9.79 -9.22 2.17
N MET A 56 -11.11 -9.19 2.38
CA MET A 56 -11.97 -8.01 2.21
C MET A 56 -12.26 -7.24 3.52
N ILE A 57 -11.71 -7.67 4.66
CA ILE A 57 -11.93 -6.98 5.96
C ILE A 57 -11.15 -5.66 6.04
N ALA A 58 -9.97 -5.63 5.45
CA ALA A 58 -9.13 -4.43 5.30
C ALA A 58 -8.62 -4.33 3.86
N PRO A 59 -8.38 -3.11 3.34
CA PRO A 59 -8.55 -1.80 3.97
C PRO A 59 -10.02 -1.43 4.24
N THR A 60 -10.23 -0.46 5.12
CA THR A 60 -11.57 -0.01 5.54
C THR A 60 -11.94 1.34 4.92
N ILE A 61 -13.22 1.55 4.62
CA ILE A 61 -13.73 2.86 4.25
C ILE A 61 -13.53 3.81 5.42
N TYR A 62 -12.96 4.99 5.13
CA TYR A 62 -12.60 5.98 6.14
C TYR A 62 -13.17 7.38 5.85
N SER A 63 -14.00 7.54 4.85
CA SER A 63 -14.76 8.77 4.62
C SER A 63 -16.19 8.62 5.09
N ASP A 64 -16.78 9.74 5.56
CA ASP A 64 -18.20 9.87 5.83
C ASP A 64 -19.01 9.77 4.52
N VAL A 65 -20.33 9.60 4.62
CA VAL A 65 -21.22 9.48 3.45
C VAL A 65 -21.22 10.68 2.52
N ASP A 66 -20.78 11.84 3.01
CA ASP A 66 -20.58 13.04 2.20
C ASP A 66 -19.15 13.20 1.68
N GLY A 67 -18.27 12.23 1.93
CA GLY A 67 -16.89 12.22 1.50
C GLY A 67 -15.92 12.92 2.45
N ALA A 68 -16.37 13.46 3.60
CA ALA A 68 -15.48 14.07 4.58
C ALA A 68 -14.61 13.02 5.27
N TYR A 69 -13.33 13.32 5.51
CA TYR A 69 -12.39 12.45 6.25
C TYR A 69 -11.33 13.28 6.98
N TYR A 70 -10.72 12.70 8.01
CA TYR A 70 -9.67 13.34 8.79
C TYR A 70 -8.29 12.89 8.30
N GLY A 71 -7.47 13.84 7.83
CA GLY A 71 -6.17 13.56 7.25
C GLY A 71 -5.01 13.46 8.25
N PRO A 72 -3.83 12.98 7.84
CA PRO A 72 -2.62 12.91 8.66
C PRO A 72 -2.10 14.30 9.09
N ASP A 73 -2.45 15.35 8.36
CA ASP A 73 -2.17 16.76 8.71
C ASP A 73 -3.10 17.32 9.80
N LYS A 74 -3.95 16.48 10.39
CA LYS A 74 -4.91 16.82 11.44
C LYS A 74 -6.01 17.79 10.98
N LYS A 75 -6.35 17.75 9.70
CA LYS A 75 -7.44 18.56 9.12
C LYS A 75 -8.52 17.65 8.51
N VAL A 76 -9.70 18.22 8.36
CA VAL A 76 -10.80 17.60 7.62
C VAL A 76 -10.61 17.90 6.13
N HIS A 77 -10.67 16.88 5.33
CA HIS A 77 -10.59 16.92 3.86
C HIS A 77 -11.86 16.37 3.24
N GLN A 78 -11.97 16.47 1.92
CA GLN A 78 -13.13 16.06 1.16
C GLN A 78 -12.72 15.15 0.00
N ALA A 79 -13.20 13.92 -0.01
CA ALA A 79 -13.10 13.00 -1.13
C ALA A 79 -14.27 13.23 -2.10
N ASN A 80 -14.03 14.02 -3.15
CA ASN A 80 -15.07 14.39 -4.12
C ASN A 80 -15.16 13.35 -5.23
N GLY A 81 -16.20 12.52 -5.21
CA GLY A 81 -16.44 11.51 -6.25
C GLY A 81 -15.56 10.25 -6.13
N TRP A 82 -14.95 10.03 -4.98
CA TRP A 82 -14.19 8.82 -4.63
C TRP A 82 -14.33 8.52 -3.14
N VAL A 83 -13.92 7.33 -2.71
CA VAL A 83 -14.00 6.88 -1.33
C VAL A 83 -12.59 6.85 -0.72
N ASN A 84 -12.39 7.52 0.43
CA ASN A 84 -11.13 7.42 1.13
C ASN A 84 -11.06 6.15 1.98
N TYR A 85 -9.90 5.47 1.91
CA TYR A 85 -9.62 4.24 2.64
C TYR A 85 -8.53 4.44 3.68
N SER A 86 -8.57 3.61 4.72
CA SER A 86 -7.55 3.49 5.78
C SER A 86 -7.30 2.03 6.13
N THR A 87 -6.48 1.78 7.16
CA THR A 87 -6.06 0.43 7.60
C THR A 87 -5.30 -0.33 6.51
N PHE A 88 -4.29 0.34 5.96
CA PHE A 88 -3.42 -0.25 4.96
C PHE A 88 -2.18 -0.90 5.59
N SER A 89 -2.18 -2.22 5.70
CA SER A 89 -1.02 -3.04 6.10
C SER A 89 -0.20 -3.40 4.86
N LEU A 90 0.49 -2.41 4.28
CA LEU A 90 1.00 -2.51 2.91
C LEU A 90 2.12 -3.53 2.74
N TRP A 91 2.99 -3.72 3.73
CA TRP A 91 4.02 -4.76 3.70
C TRP A 91 3.44 -6.19 3.56
N ASP A 92 2.26 -6.41 4.14
CA ASP A 92 1.57 -7.70 4.02
C ASP A 92 0.81 -7.79 2.70
N THR A 93 0.06 -6.75 2.36
CA THR A 93 -1.01 -6.81 1.35
C THR A 93 -0.53 -6.59 -0.08
N TYR A 94 0.62 -5.91 -0.29
CA TYR A 94 1.15 -5.71 -1.65
C TYR A 94 1.49 -7.03 -2.34
N ARG A 95 1.78 -8.08 -1.57
CA ARG A 95 2.24 -9.38 -2.08
C ARG A 95 1.15 -10.13 -2.83
N ALA A 96 -0.09 -10.09 -2.34
CA ALA A 96 -1.19 -10.87 -2.92
C ALA A 96 -2.56 -10.19 -2.86
N ALA A 97 -2.94 -9.55 -1.74
CA ALA A 97 -4.27 -8.98 -1.58
C ALA A 97 -4.54 -7.83 -2.57
N HIS A 98 -3.65 -6.84 -2.67
CA HIS A 98 -3.81 -5.76 -3.66
C HIS A 98 -3.74 -6.27 -5.10
N PRO A 99 -2.83 -7.17 -5.51
CA PRO A 99 -2.90 -7.83 -6.82
C PRO A 99 -4.23 -8.54 -7.08
N LEU A 100 -4.82 -9.23 -6.09
CA LEU A 100 -6.14 -9.84 -6.21
C LEU A 100 -7.22 -8.78 -6.45
N PHE A 101 -7.19 -7.67 -5.71
CA PHE A 101 -8.17 -6.59 -5.87
C PHE A 101 -8.17 -5.97 -7.25
N THR A 102 -7.06 -6.00 -7.98
CA THR A 102 -7.04 -5.52 -9.37
C THR A 102 -7.95 -6.33 -10.30
N TYR A 103 -8.31 -7.55 -9.94
CA TYR A 103 -9.23 -8.42 -10.67
C TYR A 103 -10.66 -8.37 -10.09
N THR A 104 -10.77 -8.36 -8.76
CA THR A 104 -12.08 -8.47 -8.09
C THR A 104 -12.72 -7.12 -7.79
N GLU A 105 -11.91 -6.07 -7.58
CA GLU A 105 -12.34 -4.74 -7.11
C GLU A 105 -11.65 -3.58 -7.85
N PRO A 106 -11.54 -3.59 -9.20
CA PRO A 106 -10.74 -2.60 -9.93
C PRO A 106 -11.19 -1.14 -9.67
N GLU A 107 -12.49 -0.91 -9.45
CA GLU A 107 -13.01 0.42 -9.12
C GLU A 107 -12.51 0.89 -7.75
N ARG A 108 -12.51 -0.01 -6.75
CA ARG A 108 -11.99 0.30 -5.40
C ARG A 108 -10.48 0.51 -5.40
N VAL A 109 -9.74 -0.17 -6.27
CA VAL A 109 -8.29 0.03 -6.42
C VAL A 109 -7.98 1.48 -6.83
N ASN A 110 -8.77 2.08 -7.73
CA ASN A 110 -8.62 3.50 -8.06
C ASN A 110 -8.75 4.39 -6.81
N ASP A 111 -9.76 4.14 -5.99
CA ASP A 111 -10.00 4.92 -4.78
C ASP A 111 -8.92 4.69 -3.70
N MET A 112 -8.38 3.48 -3.59
CA MET A 112 -7.23 3.19 -2.73
C MET A 112 -5.99 3.97 -3.19
N VAL A 113 -5.71 4.03 -4.49
CA VAL A 113 -4.60 4.82 -5.02
C VAL A 113 -4.83 6.32 -4.81
N LYS A 114 -6.05 6.82 -5.01
CA LYS A 114 -6.41 8.21 -4.68
C LYS A 114 -6.19 8.50 -3.18
N SER A 115 -6.49 7.55 -2.30
CA SER A 115 -6.22 7.66 -0.87
C SER A 115 -4.72 7.80 -0.57
N PHE A 116 -3.86 7.05 -1.28
CA PHE A 116 -2.40 7.18 -1.13
C PHE A 116 -1.88 8.53 -1.63
N ILE A 117 -2.38 9.02 -2.76
CA ILE A 117 -2.01 10.32 -3.31
C ILE A 117 -2.44 11.44 -2.36
N ALA A 118 -3.67 11.39 -1.84
CA ALA A 118 -4.17 12.36 -0.87
C ALA A 118 -3.35 12.32 0.43
N PHE A 119 -2.99 11.13 0.90
CA PHE A 119 -2.11 10.98 2.05
C PHE A 119 -0.73 11.60 1.82
N TYR A 120 -0.14 11.39 0.63
CA TYR A 120 1.12 12.03 0.24
C TYR A 120 1.02 13.56 0.26
N GLU A 121 -0.04 14.13 -0.30
CA GLU A 121 -0.25 15.58 -0.33
C GLU A 121 -0.37 16.19 1.08
N GLN A 122 -0.90 15.43 2.03
CA GLN A 122 -1.14 15.86 3.41
C GLN A 122 0.04 15.58 4.36
N ASN A 123 0.87 14.56 4.05
CA ASN A 123 1.93 14.08 4.93
C ASN A 123 3.34 14.22 4.34
N GLY A 124 3.46 14.58 3.06
CA GLY A 124 4.75 14.71 2.35
C GLY A 124 5.39 13.39 1.90
N ARG A 125 4.76 12.25 2.20
CA ARG A 125 5.19 10.90 1.75
C ARG A 125 4.01 9.96 1.62
N LEU A 126 4.19 8.90 0.84
CA LEU A 126 3.22 7.81 0.74
C LEU A 126 3.09 7.06 2.07
N PRO A 127 1.94 6.42 2.35
CA PRO A 127 1.75 5.67 3.59
C PRO A 127 2.60 4.40 3.61
N VAL A 128 3.05 4.01 4.81
CA VAL A 128 3.62 2.70 5.12
C VAL A 128 2.58 1.83 5.81
N TRP A 129 1.97 2.36 6.85
CA TRP A 129 0.88 1.72 7.58
C TRP A 129 -0.13 2.78 8.07
N ASN A 130 -0.97 3.25 7.17
CA ASN A 130 -2.00 4.25 7.49
C ASN A 130 -3.09 3.63 8.39
N PHE A 131 -3.33 4.26 9.53
CA PHE A 131 -4.33 3.85 10.51
C PHE A 131 -5.16 5.05 10.98
N TYR A 132 -6.42 5.11 10.55
CA TYR A 132 -7.40 6.15 10.92
C TYR A 132 -6.84 7.58 10.87
N GLY A 133 -6.33 7.97 9.69
CA GLY A 133 -5.78 9.32 9.47
C GLY A 133 -4.43 9.58 10.14
N SER A 134 -3.69 8.53 10.50
CA SER A 134 -2.35 8.65 11.07
C SER A 134 -1.41 7.61 10.43
N GLU A 135 -0.12 7.97 10.31
CA GLU A 135 0.92 7.03 9.94
C GLU A 135 1.47 6.37 11.21
N THR A 136 1.61 5.06 11.20
CA THR A 136 2.17 4.31 12.33
C THR A 136 3.61 3.86 12.08
N ASP A 137 4.11 3.98 10.85
CA ASP A 137 5.44 3.55 10.42
C ASP A 137 5.76 2.08 10.75
N MET A 138 4.72 1.26 10.90
CA MET A 138 4.88 -0.17 11.17
C MET A 138 5.39 -0.89 9.93
N MET A 139 6.29 -1.86 10.16
CA MET A 139 6.93 -2.66 9.13
C MET A 139 7.87 -1.85 8.23
N ILE A 140 8.38 -2.47 7.19
CA ILE A 140 9.44 -1.96 6.32
C ILE A 140 8.89 -1.64 4.93
N GLY A 141 9.74 -1.04 4.09
CA GLY A 141 9.39 -0.68 2.71
C GLY A 141 8.57 0.61 2.59
N TYR A 142 8.31 1.01 1.36
CA TYR A 142 7.34 2.05 0.97
C TYR A 142 6.32 1.45 -0.01
N HIS A 143 5.66 0.39 0.44
CA HIS A 143 4.89 -0.53 -0.39
C HIS A 143 3.55 0.00 -0.91
N ALA A 144 3.21 1.26 -0.69
CA ALA A 144 2.22 1.94 -1.51
C ALA A 144 2.68 2.00 -2.99
N VAL A 145 4.00 2.03 -3.22
CA VAL A 145 4.61 2.05 -4.56
C VAL A 145 4.20 0.85 -5.39
N PRO A 146 4.47 -0.42 -5.01
CA PRO A 146 4.07 -1.56 -5.83
C PRO A 146 2.56 -1.64 -6.05
N VAL A 147 1.73 -1.19 -5.11
CA VAL A 147 0.27 -1.16 -5.29
C VAL A 147 -0.14 -0.16 -6.37
N ILE A 148 0.41 1.05 -6.34
CA ILE A 148 0.17 2.09 -7.36
C ILE A 148 0.63 1.60 -8.74
N VAL A 149 1.85 1.05 -8.78
CA VAL A 149 2.49 0.62 -10.04
C VAL A 149 1.76 -0.56 -10.65
N ASP A 150 1.37 -1.56 -9.86
CA ASP A 150 0.61 -2.72 -10.34
C ASP A 150 -0.73 -2.29 -10.93
N ALA A 151 -1.46 -1.41 -10.25
CA ALA A 151 -2.70 -0.84 -10.76
C ALA A 151 -2.49 -0.12 -12.11
N TYR A 152 -1.49 0.76 -12.20
CA TYR A 152 -1.17 1.51 -13.41
C TYR A 152 -0.78 0.60 -14.58
N LEU A 153 0.09 -0.39 -14.35
CA LEU A 153 0.57 -1.30 -15.39
C LEU A 153 -0.54 -2.21 -15.92
N LYS A 154 -1.52 -2.55 -15.08
CA LYS A 154 -2.72 -3.31 -15.45
C LYS A 154 -3.82 -2.46 -16.13
N GLY A 155 -3.59 -1.17 -16.28
CA GLY A 155 -4.54 -0.27 -16.96
C GLY A 155 -5.67 0.24 -16.05
N ILE A 156 -5.56 0.05 -14.73
CA ILE A 156 -6.42 0.71 -13.74
C ILE A 156 -5.85 2.11 -13.54
N GLY A 157 -6.50 3.13 -14.07
CA GLY A 157 -5.87 4.46 -14.20
C GLY A 157 -6.82 5.64 -14.05
N ASP A 158 -7.95 5.50 -13.32
CA ASP A 158 -8.80 6.62 -12.96
C ASP A 158 -8.24 7.41 -11.76
N PHE A 159 -6.93 7.73 -11.85
CA PHE A 159 -6.20 8.57 -10.91
C PHE A 159 -5.11 9.36 -11.65
N ASP A 160 -4.58 10.42 -11.04
CA ASP A 160 -3.48 11.19 -11.61
C ASP A 160 -2.16 10.38 -11.57
N ALA A 161 -1.88 9.68 -12.67
CA ALA A 161 -0.70 8.83 -12.80
C ALA A 161 0.63 9.62 -12.68
N LYS A 162 0.64 10.90 -13.16
CA LYS A 162 1.83 11.73 -13.02
C LYS A 162 2.09 12.04 -11.55
N LYS A 163 1.08 12.50 -10.83
CA LYS A 163 1.15 12.80 -9.39
C LYS A 163 1.50 11.53 -8.59
N ALA A 164 0.94 10.39 -8.96
CA ALA A 164 1.26 9.10 -8.34
C ALA A 164 2.75 8.75 -8.49
N LEU A 165 3.32 8.88 -9.69
CA LEU A 165 4.75 8.67 -9.91
C LEU A 165 5.60 9.70 -9.13
N ASP A 166 5.22 10.98 -9.15
CA ASP A 166 5.91 12.03 -8.41
C ASP A 166 5.92 11.72 -6.89
N ALA A 167 4.81 11.21 -6.34
CA ALA A 167 4.70 10.77 -4.94
C ALA A 167 5.60 9.56 -4.62
N CYS A 168 5.67 8.58 -5.52
CA CYS A 168 6.57 7.43 -5.40
C CYS A 168 8.03 7.87 -5.35
N ILE A 169 8.45 8.72 -6.29
CA ILE A 169 9.82 9.26 -6.37
C ILE A 169 10.15 10.08 -5.13
N ALA A 170 9.26 10.98 -4.70
CA ALA A 170 9.47 11.80 -3.51
C ALA A 170 9.65 10.95 -2.26
N THR A 171 8.82 9.91 -2.07
CA THR A 171 8.91 8.99 -0.93
C THR A 171 10.24 8.21 -0.94
N ALA A 172 10.65 7.69 -2.10
CA ALA A 172 11.90 6.94 -2.27
C ALA A 172 13.17 7.80 -2.14
N ASN A 173 13.03 9.12 -2.04
CA ASN A 173 14.14 10.07 -1.95
C ASN A 173 14.21 10.84 -0.61
N LEU A 174 13.48 10.45 0.40
CA LEU A 174 13.51 11.06 1.74
C LEU A 174 14.79 10.70 2.50
N ASP A 175 15.83 11.53 2.41
CA ASP A 175 17.16 11.24 2.98
C ASP A 175 17.14 10.97 4.49
N ASN A 176 16.36 11.73 5.23
CA ASN A 176 16.29 11.64 6.69
C ASN A 176 15.14 10.73 7.19
N TYR A 177 14.79 9.71 6.44
CA TYR A 177 13.69 8.82 6.77
C TYR A 177 14.08 7.36 6.61
N ARG A 178 14.05 6.60 7.70
CA ARG A 178 14.17 5.14 7.79
C ARG A 178 15.35 4.53 7.01
N GLY A 179 16.48 5.25 6.98
CA GLY A 179 17.72 4.80 6.35
C GLY A 179 17.77 4.97 4.83
N ILE A 180 16.79 5.64 4.21
CA ILE A 180 16.77 5.85 2.75
C ILE A 180 18.02 6.62 2.27
N GLY A 181 18.48 7.63 3.03
CA GLY A 181 19.71 8.36 2.69
C GLY A 181 20.93 7.44 2.61
N LEU A 182 21.13 6.60 3.63
CA LEU A 182 22.21 5.60 3.65
C LEU A 182 22.06 4.58 2.52
N TYR A 183 20.84 4.11 2.28
CA TYR A 183 20.56 3.19 1.17
C TYR A 183 20.92 3.80 -0.20
N LYS A 184 20.67 5.09 -0.40
CA LYS A 184 21.04 5.81 -1.64
C LYS A 184 22.55 6.00 -1.76
N GLU A 185 23.21 6.33 -0.65
CA GLU A 185 24.66 6.63 -0.63
C GLU A 185 25.51 5.36 -0.75
N LEU A 186 25.23 4.35 0.10
CA LEU A 186 26.05 3.14 0.24
C LEU A 186 25.55 1.97 -0.62
N GLY A 187 24.30 2.04 -1.10
CA GLY A 187 23.64 0.94 -1.78
C GLY A 187 23.11 -0.13 -0.83
N TYR A 188 23.09 0.11 0.47
CA TYR A 188 22.48 -0.71 1.51
C TYR A 188 22.35 0.11 2.81
N ILE A 189 21.61 -0.41 3.78
CA ILE A 189 21.50 0.19 5.11
C ILE A 189 22.41 -0.60 6.06
N PRO A 190 23.44 0.04 6.67
CA PRO A 190 24.29 -0.62 7.65
C PRO A 190 23.51 -0.99 8.91
N TYR A 191 23.85 -2.16 9.53
CA TYR A 191 23.17 -2.61 10.75
C TYR A 191 23.66 -1.92 12.02
N ASN A 192 24.84 -1.30 11.99
CA ASN A 192 25.52 -0.71 13.14
C ASN A 192 25.44 0.83 13.18
N VAL A 193 24.64 1.44 12.31
CA VAL A 193 24.49 2.89 12.27
C VAL A 193 23.22 3.27 13.03
N THR A 194 23.37 4.07 14.08
CA THR A 194 22.25 4.72 14.75
C THR A 194 21.92 6.00 14.02
N ASP A 195 21.04 5.88 13.05
CA ASP A 195 20.51 7.00 12.29
C ASP A 195 19.10 7.33 12.79
N HIS A 196 18.61 8.45 12.33
CA HIS A 196 17.26 8.90 12.59
C HIS A 196 16.22 7.88 12.08
N TYR A 197 15.17 7.69 12.84
CA TYR A 197 14.01 6.86 12.46
C TYR A 197 14.34 5.39 12.21
N ASN A 198 15.07 4.74 13.15
CA ASN A 198 15.27 3.30 13.13
C ASN A 198 15.93 2.79 11.84
N ALA A 199 16.97 3.48 11.33
CA ALA A 199 17.70 3.01 10.16
C ALA A 199 18.31 1.63 10.39
N GLU A 200 18.91 1.43 11.54
CA GLU A 200 19.56 0.19 11.99
C GLU A 200 18.58 -0.98 12.17
N ASN A 201 17.33 -0.69 12.55
CA ASN A 201 16.34 -1.73 12.71
C ASN A 201 15.94 -2.31 11.35
N TRP A 202 16.03 -3.65 11.24
CA TRP A 202 15.71 -4.38 10.01
C TRP A 202 16.49 -3.91 8.77
N SER A 203 17.74 -3.50 8.94
CA SER A 203 18.58 -2.93 7.88
C SER A 203 18.62 -3.78 6.61
N LEU A 204 18.83 -5.10 6.77
CA LEU A 204 18.81 -6.05 5.67
C LEU A 204 17.46 -6.07 4.95
N SER A 205 16.38 -6.26 5.71
CA SER A 205 15.03 -6.35 5.14
C SER A 205 14.62 -5.04 4.45
N LYS A 206 14.94 -3.87 5.05
CA LYS A 206 14.70 -2.58 4.40
C LYS A 206 15.46 -2.45 3.08
N THR A 207 16.74 -2.86 3.04
CA THR A 207 17.54 -2.83 1.81
C THR A 207 16.90 -3.66 0.70
N LEU A 208 16.41 -4.85 1.02
CA LEU A 208 15.78 -5.74 0.05
C LEU A 208 14.43 -5.19 -0.45
N GLU A 209 13.60 -4.71 0.47
CA GLU A 209 12.27 -4.19 0.12
C GLU A 209 12.37 -2.87 -0.65
N TYR A 210 13.27 -1.97 -0.28
CA TYR A 210 13.50 -0.73 -1.04
C TYR A 210 13.99 -1.01 -2.46
N ALA A 211 14.85 -2.03 -2.65
CA ALA A 211 15.30 -2.42 -3.98
C ALA A 211 14.13 -2.92 -4.86
N PHE A 212 13.17 -3.63 -4.27
CA PHE A 212 11.96 -4.05 -4.98
C PHE A 212 11.04 -2.86 -5.29
N ASP A 213 10.80 -1.97 -4.33
CA ASP A 213 9.99 -0.77 -4.52
C ASP A 213 10.59 0.13 -5.62
N ASP A 214 11.93 0.30 -5.64
CA ASP A 214 12.64 1.03 -6.69
C ASP A 214 12.45 0.40 -8.07
N TYR A 215 12.47 -0.93 -8.17
CA TYR A 215 12.17 -1.62 -9.42
C TYR A 215 10.76 -1.27 -9.93
N CYS A 216 9.78 -1.23 -9.03
CA CYS A 216 8.42 -0.84 -9.38
C CYS A 216 8.35 0.59 -9.91
N ILE A 217 9.06 1.55 -9.27
CA ILE A 217 9.14 2.94 -9.77
C ILE A 217 9.72 2.98 -11.19
N ALA A 218 10.80 2.22 -11.42
CA ALA A 218 11.43 2.15 -12.72
C ALA A 218 10.47 1.64 -13.82
N GLU A 219 9.70 0.59 -13.54
CA GLU A 219 8.72 0.05 -14.47
C GLU A 219 7.61 1.07 -14.83
N MET A 220 7.09 1.78 -13.83
CA MET A 220 6.10 2.83 -14.05
C MET A 220 6.69 3.99 -14.87
N ALA A 221 7.88 4.47 -14.51
CA ALA A 221 8.57 5.54 -15.21
C ALA A 221 8.82 5.19 -16.68
N LYS A 222 9.30 3.96 -16.95
CA LYS A 222 9.49 3.42 -18.30
C LYS A 222 8.20 3.40 -19.09
N LYS A 223 7.12 2.90 -18.50
CA LYS A 223 5.79 2.87 -19.14
C LYS A 223 5.28 4.27 -19.48
N MET A 224 5.66 5.28 -18.69
CA MET A 224 5.34 6.69 -18.91
C MET A 224 6.32 7.41 -19.85
N GLY A 225 7.31 6.73 -20.42
CA GLY A 225 8.31 7.30 -21.32
C GLY A 225 9.37 8.20 -20.62
N LYS A 226 9.53 8.06 -19.30
CA LYS A 226 10.49 8.82 -18.48
C LYS A 226 11.77 8.00 -18.29
N GLN A 227 12.56 7.86 -19.36
CA GLN A 227 13.68 6.92 -19.41
C GLN A 227 14.78 7.23 -18.38
N ASP A 228 15.13 8.50 -18.18
CA ASP A 228 16.16 8.89 -17.20
C ASP A 228 15.81 8.45 -15.78
N ILE A 229 14.54 8.61 -15.39
CA ILE A 229 14.02 8.16 -14.09
C ILE A 229 14.05 6.62 -14.04
N ALA A 230 13.61 5.96 -15.08
CA ALA A 230 13.64 4.51 -15.15
C ALA A 230 15.06 3.96 -14.96
N ASP A 231 16.05 4.52 -15.65
CA ASP A 231 17.44 4.07 -15.57
C ASP A 231 18.05 4.29 -14.17
N GLU A 232 17.75 5.42 -13.53
CA GLU A 232 18.14 5.69 -12.15
C GLU A 232 17.60 4.63 -11.20
N PHE A 233 16.30 4.41 -11.22
CA PHE A 233 15.64 3.48 -10.31
C PHE A 233 15.94 2.01 -10.64
N TYR A 234 16.15 1.63 -11.90
CA TYR A 234 16.67 0.31 -12.24
C TYR A 234 18.07 0.07 -11.67
N LYS A 235 18.93 1.08 -11.67
CA LYS A 235 20.25 0.99 -11.04
C LYS A 235 20.11 0.77 -9.53
N ARG A 236 19.26 1.56 -8.85
CA ARG A 236 19.01 1.44 -7.41
C ARG A 236 18.38 0.11 -7.05
N SER A 237 17.50 -0.42 -7.89
CA SER A 237 16.87 -1.72 -7.67
C SER A 237 17.88 -2.88 -7.59
N GLN A 238 19.12 -2.69 -8.08
CA GLN A 238 20.16 -3.71 -7.98
C GLN A 238 20.89 -3.72 -6.63
N ASN A 239 20.56 -2.82 -5.74
CA ASN A 239 21.18 -2.68 -4.43
C ASN A 239 21.04 -3.93 -3.53
N TYR A 240 20.01 -4.76 -3.77
CA TYR A 240 19.90 -6.06 -3.09
C TYR A 240 21.15 -6.94 -3.24
N LYS A 241 21.93 -6.78 -4.33
CA LYS A 241 23.16 -7.53 -4.57
C LYS A 241 24.26 -7.20 -3.56
N ASN A 242 24.24 -5.98 -3.00
CA ASN A 242 25.24 -5.52 -2.04
C ASN A 242 25.15 -6.23 -0.70
N VAL A 243 24.03 -6.87 -0.39
CA VAL A 243 23.81 -7.63 0.84
C VAL A 243 23.83 -9.15 0.63
N TYR A 244 24.17 -9.61 -0.58
CA TYR A 244 24.40 -11.03 -0.84
C TYR A 244 25.83 -11.39 -0.44
N ASN A 245 25.96 -12.36 0.48
CA ASN A 245 27.28 -12.89 0.89
C ASN A 245 27.59 -14.18 0.13
N PRO A 246 28.53 -14.16 -0.82
CA PRO A 246 28.86 -15.33 -1.62
C PRO A 246 29.53 -16.45 -0.79
N ALA A 247 30.14 -16.15 0.36
CA ALA A 247 30.75 -17.15 1.20
C ALA A 247 29.72 -18.06 1.91
N THR A 248 28.54 -17.54 2.19
CA THR A 248 27.45 -18.26 2.85
C THR A 248 26.29 -18.60 1.91
N SER A 249 26.23 -17.96 0.73
CA SER A 249 25.12 -17.99 -0.23
C SER A 249 23.79 -17.47 0.34
N PHE A 250 23.85 -16.57 1.34
CA PHE A 250 22.69 -15.92 1.93
C PHE A 250 22.77 -14.41 1.84
N MET A 251 21.59 -13.77 1.91
CA MET A 251 21.49 -12.35 2.18
C MET A 251 21.87 -12.10 3.66
N GLN A 252 22.81 -11.16 3.89
CA GLN A 252 23.32 -10.84 5.22
C GLN A 252 23.48 -9.33 5.39
N PRO A 253 23.24 -8.78 6.60
CA PRO A 253 23.47 -7.37 6.86
C PRO A 253 24.98 -7.08 6.81
N ARG A 254 25.31 -5.83 6.43
CA ARG A 254 26.67 -5.28 6.48
C ARG A 254 26.76 -4.17 7.49
N ASP A 255 27.94 -3.97 8.04
CA ASP A 255 28.26 -2.77 8.81
C ASP A 255 28.58 -1.56 7.91
N ASP A 256 28.85 -0.40 8.52
CA ASP A 256 29.21 0.85 7.82
C ASP A 256 30.55 0.79 7.05
N LYS A 257 31.35 -0.24 7.28
CA LYS A 257 32.61 -0.52 6.56
C LYS A 257 32.45 -1.55 5.44
N GLY A 258 31.24 -2.05 5.25
CA GLY A 258 30.91 -3.04 4.24
C GLY A 258 31.26 -4.49 4.63
N ILE A 259 31.50 -4.76 5.91
CA ILE A 259 31.83 -6.10 6.40
C ILE A 259 30.53 -6.83 6.77
N PHE A 260 30.42 -8.10 6.33
CA PHE A 260 29.31 -8.98 6.70
C PHE A 260 29.42 -9.49 8.12
#